data_154d88a06ae9cb4a6279d52255ac5965
#
_entry.id   154d88a06ae9cb4a6279d52255ac5965
#
_cell.length_a   1.000
_cell.length_b   1.000
_cell.length_c   1.000
_cell.angle_alpha   90.00
_cell.angle_beta   90.00
_cell.angle_gamma   90.00
#
_symmetry.space_group_name_H-M   'P 1'
#
loop_
_entity.id
_entity.type
_entity.pdbx_description
1 polymer ?
#
loop_
_entity_poly.entity_id
_entity_poly.type
_entity_poly.pdbx_seq_one_letter_code
_entity_poly.pdbx_strand_id
1 'polypeptide(L)'
;MKNPKVGIIMGSDSDLEIMTQGAKVLEDFGISYEITVASAHRSPNLVHKYVTISKNRGMKIIIAGAGGAAHLAGVAASLTTLPVIGIPIKTKSLDGLDSLLSTVGMPPGVPVATVGINSGKNAGLLAIQILALADKSLEKKLVAYKKKLGNEIKIKGAKLKKIGYKKYLQK
;
A
#
# COMPACT_ATOMS: atom_id res chain seq x y z
N MET A 1 21.56 -6.12 8.82
CA MET A 1 20.13 -6.19 8.35
C MET A 1 20.14 -5.99 6.85
N LYS A 2 19.35 -6.73 6.06
CA LYS A 2 19.24 -6.50 4.61
C LYS A 2 18.70 -5.08 4.38
N ASN A 3 19.29 -4.34 3.44
CA ASN A 3 18.78 -3.02 3.05
C ASN A 3 17.30 -3.13 2.64
N PRO A 4 16.39 -2.32 3.19
CA PRO A 4 14.97 -2.38 2.87
C PRO A 4 14.75 -2.02 1.39
N LYS A 5 13.89 -2.80 0.71
CA LYS A 5 13.47 -2.53 -0.67
C LYS A 5 12.25 -1.61 -0.74
N VAL A 6 11.42 -1.61 0.31
CA VAL A 6 10.22 -0.79 0.41
C VAL A 6 10.24 -0.02 1.72
N GLY A 7 10.00 1.29 1.65
CA GLY A 7 9.74 2.13 2.82
C GLY A 7 8.24 2.29 3.03
N ILE A 8 7.75 2.05 4.25
CA ILE A 8 6.36 2.28 4.63
C ILE A 8 6.34 3.42 5.64
N ILE A 9 5.70 4.53 5.30
CA ILE A 9 5.57 5.70 6.17
C ILE A 9 4.10 6.02 6.43
N MET A 10 3.78 6.49 7.63
CA MET A 10 2.42 6.88 8.01
C MET A 10 2.41 8.18 8.81
N GLY A 11 1.33 8.94 8.69
CA GLY A 11 1.19 10.25 9.37
C GLY A 11 0.93 10.15 10.86
N SER A 12 0.43 9.01 11.33
CA SER A 12 0.12 8.69 12.71
C SER A 12 0.25 7.20 12.97
N ASP A 13 0.52 6.82 14.21
CA ASP A 13 0.48 5.43 14.69
C ASP A 13 -0.94 4.82 14.64
N SER A 14 -1.98 5.65 14.66
CA SER A 14 -3.37 5.23 14.41
C SER A 14 -3.58 4.54 13.07
N ASP A 15 -2.70 4.78 12.10
CA ASP A 15 -2.78 4.22 10.75
C ASP A 15 -2.13 2.84 10.65
N LEU A 16 -1.44 2.40 11.71
CA LEU A 16 -0.59 1.21 11.73
C LEU A 16 -1.34 -0.06 11.33
N GLU A 17 -2.58 -0.24 11.78
CA GLU A 17 -3.39 -1.41 11.44
C GLU A 17 -3.55 -1.57 9.92
N ILE A 18 -3.82 -0.49 9.21
CA ILE A 18 -3.96 -0.50 7.74
C ILE A 18 -2.60 -0.68 7.07
N MET A 19 -1.57 0.01 7.56
CA MET A 19 -0.24 -0.06 6.95
C MET A 19 0.41 -1.44 7.10
N THR A 20 0.16 -2.15 8.20
CA THR A 20 0.64 -3.53 8.41
C THR A 20 0.04 -4.54 7.44
N GLN A 21 -1.10 -4.28 6.83
CA GLN A 21 -1.65 -5.13 5.77
C GLN A 21 -0.73 -5.16 4.54
N GLY A 22 -0.13 -4.01 4.20
CA GLY A 22 0.89 -3.92 3.16
C GLY A 22 2.19 -4.63 3.54
N ALA A 23 2.63 -4.42 4.79
CA ALA A 23 3.83 -5.09 5.33
C ALA A 23 3.72 -6.63 5.26
N LYS A 24 2.58 -7.20 5.68
CA LYS A 24 2.31 -8.64 5.59
C LYS A 24 2.40 -9.18 4.17
N VAL A 25 1.90 -8.42 3.19
CA VAL A 25 2.07 -8.80 1.77
C VAL A 25 3.53 -8.83 1.38
N LEU A 26 4.33 -7.84 1.78
CA LEU A 26 5.77 -7.83 1.48
C LEU A 26 6.47 -9.03 2.13
N GLU A 27 6.12 -9.40 3.36
CA GLU A 27 6.61 -10.59 4.07
C GLU A 27 6.28 -11.87 3.30
N ASP A 28 5.01 -12.05 2.88
CA ASP A 28 4.54 -13.22 2.12
C ASP A 28 5.33 -13.42 0.81
N PHE A 29 5.77 -12.32 0.20
CA PHE A 29 6.57 -12.35 -1.02
C PHE A 29 8.09 -12.37 -0.78
N GLY A 30 8.54 -12.23 0.49
CA GLY A 30 9.95 -12.23 0.87
C GLY A 30 10.69 -10.94 0.56
N ILE A 31 9.99 -9.80 0.57
CA ILE A 31 10.54 -8.46 0.31
C ILE A 31 10.88 -7.77 1.62
N SER A 32 12.14 -7.31 1.73
CA SER A 32 12.58 -6.51 2.87
C SER A 32 11.94 -5.13 2.85
N TYR A 33 11.45 -4.68 4.00
CA TYR A 33 10.86 -3.36 4.19
C TYR A 33 11.28 -2.77 5.53
N GLU A 34 11.01 -1.50 5.70
CA GLU A 34 10.95 -0.84 7.02
C GLU A 34 9.64 -0.06 7.13
N ILE A 35 9.18 0.12 8.37
CA ILE A 35 7.94 0.85 8.67
C ILE A 35 8.23 1.90 9.73
N THR A 36 7.73 3.13 9.52
CA THR A 36 7.94 4.23 10.45
C THR A 36 6.79 5.24 10.44
N VAL A 37 6.67 5.99 11.53
CA VAL A 37 5.75 7.13 11.64
C VAL A 37 6.50 8.41 11.30
N ALA A 38 6.00 9.17 10.32
CA ALA A 38 6.54 10.46 9.92
C ALA A 38 5.43 11.34 9.35
N SER A 39 5.04 12.38 10.07
CA SER A 39 3.92 13.26 9.69
C SER A 39 4.39 14.42 8.82
N ALA A 40 3.76 14.60 7.66
CA ALA A 40 4.05 15.75 6.79
C ALA A 40 3.78 17.10 7.47
N HIS A 41 2.80 17.17 8.37
CA HIS A 41 2.42 18.40 9.08
C HIS A 41 3.15 18.61 10.42
N ARG A 42 3.36 17.52 11.19
CA ARG A 42 3.90 17.61 12.55
C ARG A 42 5.41 17.38 12.61
N SER A 43 5.99 16.72 11.61
CA SER A 43 7.43 16.42 11.53
C SER A 43 7.94 16.49 10.08
N PRO A 44 7.75 17.63 9.37
CA PRO A 44 8.11 17.75 7.94
C PRO A 44 9.58 17.47 7.67
N ASN A 45 10.49 17.90 8.55
CA ASN A 45 11.92 17.63 8.42
C ASN A 45 12.25 16.14 8.52
N LEU A 46 11.51 15.36 9.31
CA LEU A 46 11.68 13.91 9.39
C LEU A 46 11.25 13.24 8.07
N VAL A 47 10.11 13.66 7.50
CA VAL A 47 9.64 13.16 6.19
C VAL A 47 10.67 13.50 5.12
N HIS A 48 11.13 14.75 5.05
CA HIS A 48 12.14 15.20 4.10
C HIS A 48 13.41 14.34 4.18
N LYS A 49 13.99 14.22 5.37
CA LYS A 49 15.20 13.43 5.61
C LYS A 49 14.99 11.96 5.19
N TYR A 50 13.89 11.35 5.64
CA TYR A 50 13.59 9.96 5.33
C TYR A 50 13.50 9.71 3.82
N VAL A 51 12.71 10.51 3.12
CA VAL A 51 12.41 10.32 1.69
C VAL A 51 13.64 10.58 0.82
N THR A 52 14.39 11.66 1.07
CA THR A 52 15.56 12.02 0.26
C THR A 52 16.70 11.01 0.34
N ILE A 53 16.88 10.32 1.47
CA ILE A 53 17.93 9.30 1.63
C ILE A 53 17.47 7.90 1.22
N SER A 54 16.16 7.66 1.03
CA SER A 54 15.57 6.33 0.80
C SER A 54 16.19 5.60 -0.39
N LYS A 55 16.39 6.31 -1.51
CA LYS A 55 17.01 5.74 -2.72
C LYS A 55 18.44 5.27 -2.45
N ASN A 56 19.24 6.07 -1.74
CA ASN A 56 20.63 5.74 -1.39
C ASN A 56 20.74 4.56 -0.41
N ARG A 57 19.67 4.33 0.39
CA ARG A 57 19.54 3.17 1.28
C ARG A 57 19.09 1.90 0.55
N GLY A 58 18.90 1.96 -0.78
CA GLY A 58 18.54 0.81 -1.61
C GLY A 58 17.04 0.59 -1.79
N MET A 59 16.19 1.47 -1.25
CA MET A 59 14.74 1.41 -1.46
C MET A 59 14.39 1.63 -2.94
N LYS A 60 13.32 1.01 -3.36
CA LYS A 60 12.79 1.09 -4.73
C LYS A 60 11.40 1.69 -4.79
N ILE A 61 10.68 1.69 -3.67
CA ILE A 61 9.28 2.14 -3.56
C ILE A 61 9.06 2.72 -2.16
N ILE A 62 8.20 3.73 -2.08
CA ILE A 62 7.65 4.26 -0.83
C ILE A 62 6.15 4.01 -0.82
N ILE A 63 5.62 3.44 0.27
CA ILE A 63 4.19 3.36 0.55
C ILE A 63 3.90 4.39 1.65
N ALA A 64 2.99 5.31 1.39
CA ALA A 64 2.65 6.39 2.31
C ALA A 64 1.15 6.38 2.65
N GLY A 65 0.81 6.29 3.94
CA GLY A 65 -0.56 6.31 4.43
C GLY A 65 -0.87 7.54 5.26
N ALA A 66 -2.01 8.17 5.03
CA ALA A 66 -2.48 9.31 5.82
C ALA A 66 -4.00 9.47 5.74
N GLY A 67 -4.60 10.04 6.78
CA GLY A 67 -6.03 10.38 6.87
C GLY A 67 -6.29 11.88 6.91
N GLY A 68 -7.51 12.28 6.59
CA GLY A 68 -7.95 13.68 6.57
C GLY A 68 -7.28 14.46 5.43
N ALA A 69 -6.60 15.56 5.76
CA ALA A 69 -5.71 16.26 4.83
C ALA A 69 -4.46 15.40 4.56
N ALA A 70 -4.62 14.37 3.73
CA ALA A 70 -3.67 13.26 3.53
C ALA A 70 -2.52 13.67 2.58
N HIS A 71 -1.74 14.67 2.95
CA HIS A 71 -0.69 15.26 2.12
C HIS A 71 0.61 14.43 2.08
N LEU A 72 0.78 13.44 2.97
CA LEU A 72 2.04 12.72 3.14
C LEU A 72 2.56 12.06 1.85
N ALA A 73 1.67 11.42 1.09
CA ALA A 73 2.06 10.74 -0.15
C ALA A 73 2.53 11.74 -1.22
N GLY A 74 1.83 12.87 -1.37
CA GLY A 74 2.21 13.96 -2.28
C GLY A 74 3.53 14.60 -1.90
N VAL A 75 3.72 14.90 -0.61
CA VAL A 75 5.01 15.43 -0.09
C VAL A 75 6.13 14.42 -0.34
N ALA A 76 5.92 13.14 -0.08
CA ALA A 76 6.92 12.12 -0.39
C ALA A 76 7.25 12.08 -1.88
N ALA A 77 6.23 12.08 -2.75
CA ALA A 77 6.43 12.03 -4.21
C ALA A 77 7.20 13.24 -4.76
N SER A 78 7.05 14.42 -4.16
CA SER A 78 7.80 15.62 -4.56
C SER A 78 9.29 15.59 -4.20
N LEU A 79 9.69 14.71 -3.27
CA LEU A 79 11.04 14.63 -2.71
C LEU A 79 11.89 13.48 -3.26
N THR A 80 11.32 12.62 -4.12
CA THR A 80 12.04 11.45 -4.64
C THR A 80 11.64 11.12 -6.07
N THR A 81 12.52 10.41 -6.77
CA THR A 81 12.23 9.77 -8.06
C THR A 81 11.73 8.33 -7.92
N LEU A 82 11.59 7.82 -6.69
CA LEU A 82 11.03 6.50 -6.46
C LEU A 82 9.50 6.52 -6.66
N PRO A 83 8.89 5.45 -7.16
CA PRO A 83 7.44 5.32 -7.15
C PRO A 83 6.89 5.48 -5.73
N VAL A 84 5.85 6.31 -5.59
CA VAL A 84 5.12 6.50 -4.33
C VAL A 84 3.72 5.94 -4.47
N ILE A 85 3.34 5.06 -3.55
CA ILE A 85 2.01 4.47 -3.45
C ILE A 85 1.29 5.11 -2.27
N GLY A 86 0.18 5.80 -2.53
CA GLY A 86 -0.63 6.46 -1.52
C GLY A 86 -1.77 5.58 -1.01
N ILE A 87 -1.91 5.48 0.32
CA ILE A 87 -3.04 4.82 0.97
C ILE A 87 -3.88 5.88 1.67
N PRO A 88 -5.05 6.25 1.13
CA PRO A 88 -6.00 7.07 1.86
C PRO A 88 -6.52 6.31 3.09
N ILE A 89 -6.37 6.89 4.27
CA ILE A 89 -6.86 6.29 5.52
C ILE A 89 -8.23 6.85 5.86
N LYS A 90 -9.18 5.98 6.19
CA LYS A 90 -10.52 6.37 6.61
C LYS A 90 -10.47 7.20 7.87
N THR A 91 -11.18 8.34 7.85
CA THR A 91 -11.41 9.21 9.02
C THR A 91 -12.88 9.21 9.41
N LYS A 92 -13.21 9.80 10.57
CA LYS A 92 -14.59 9.93 11.03
C LYS A 92 -15.38 11.00 10.26
N SER A 93 -14.69 11.97 9.64
CA SER A 93 -15.34 13.14 9.03
C SER A 93 -16.10 12.79 7.75
N LEU A 94 -15.44 12.23 6.75
CA LEU A 94 -16.02 11.93 5.42
C LEU A 94 -15.76 10.48 5.00
N ASP A 95 -15.66 9.57 5.97
CA ASP A 95 -15.42 8.14 5.72
C ASP A 95 -14.20 7.84 4.82
N GLY A 96 -13.24 8.78 4.76
CA GLY A 96 -12.02 8.68 3.99
C GLY A 96 -12.08 9.30 2.59
N LEU A 97 -13.20 9.90 2.19
CA LEU A 97 -13.30 10.62 0.92
C LEU A 97 -12.37 11.83 0.89
N ASP A 98 -12.27 12.56 2.02
CA ASP A 98 -11.30 13.63 2.23
C ASP A 98 -9.85 13.15 2.01
N SER A 99 -9.50 12.00 2.58
CA SER A 99 -8.19 11.37 2.42
C SER A 99 -7.93 10.94 0.98
N LEU A 100 -8.94 10.36 0.32
CA LEU A 100 -8.83 9.92 -1.07
C LEU A 100 -8.59 11.11 -2.00
N LEU A 101 -9.40 12.15 -1.91
CA LEU A 101 -9.28 13.33 -2.76
C LEU A 101 -7.95 14.07 -2.53
N SER A 102 -7.49 14.17 -1.26
CA SER A 102 -6.19 14.77 -0.94
C SER A 102 -5.01 13.96 -1.48
N THR A 103 -5.14 12.63 -1.59
CA THR A 103 -4.05 11.75 -2.04
C THR A 103 -4.02 11.63 -3.56
N VAL A 104 -5.18 11.58 -4.23
CA VAL A 104 -5.26 11.35 -5.68
C VAL A 104 -5.14 12.64 -6.49
N GLY A 105 -5.53 13.79 -5.91
CA GLY A 105 -5.57 15.11 -6.57
C GLY A 105 -4.20 15.77 -6.69
N MET A 106 -3.25 15.10 -7.36
CA MET A 106 -1.87 15.59 -7.48
C MET A 106 -1.66 16.52 -8.68
N PRO A 107 -0.79 17.54 -8.55
CA PRO A 107 -0.44 18.40 -9.68
C PRO A 107 0.40 17.65 -10.72
N PRO A 108 0.39 18.12 -12.00
CA PRO A 108 1.28 17.60 -13.03
C PRO A 108 2.75 17.62 -12.60
N GLY A 109 3.46 16.51 -12.83
CA GLY A 109 4.87 16.33 -12.46
C GLY A 109 5.11 15.66 -11.12
N VAL A 110 4.07 15.46 -10.27
CA VAL A 110 4.19 14.79 -8.96
C VAL A 110 3.18 13.63 -8.86
N PRO A 111 3.37 12.52 -9.57
CA PRO A 111 2.43 11.41 -9.57
C PRO A 111 2.45 10.62 -8.27
N VAL A 112 1.27 10.21 -7.78
CA VAL A 112 1.07 9.25 -6.68
C VAL A 112 0.17 8.12 -7.16
N ALA A 113 0.65 6.88 -7.07
CA ALA A 113 -0.16 5.69 -7.37
C ALA A 113 -1.13 5.41 -6.22
N THR A 114 -2.33 6.00 -6.26
CA THR A 114 -3.29 5.93 -5.16
C THR A 114 -4.11 4.64 -5.22
N VAL A 115 -4.16 3.90 -4.09
CA VAL A 115 -5.05 2.75 -3.92
C VAL A 115 -6.37 3.16 -3.25
N GLY A 116 -7.32 2.23 -3.14
CA GLY A 116 -8.61 2.51 -2.45
C GLY A 116 -8.42 2.83 -0.97
N ILE A 117 -9.45 3.43 -0.36
CA ILE A 117 -9.48 3.77 1.08
C ILE A 117 -9.21 2.50 1.90
N ASN A 118 -8.31 2.59 2.89
CA ASN A 118 -7.86 1.51 3.76
C ASN A 118 -7.31 0.26 3.04
N SER A 119 -6.89 0.40 1.77
CA SER A 119 -6.45 -0.73 0.95
C SER A 119 -4.96 -1.03 1.10
N GLY A 120 -4.47 -1.19 2.34
CA GLY A 120 -3.07 -1.50 2.65
C GLY A 120 -2.55 -2.74 1.93
N LYS A 121 -3.37 -3.80 1.85
CA LYS A 121 -3.04 -5.02 1.11
C LYS A 121 -2.78 -4.75 -0.38
N ASN A 122 -3.61 -3.94 -1.03
CA ASN A 122 -3.43 -3.59 -2.44
C ASN A 122 -2.19 -2.72 -2.67
N ALA A 123 -1.83 -1.84 -1.72
CA ALA A 123 -0.59 -1.08 -1.80
C ALA A 123 0.64 -2.01 -1.76
N GLY A 124 0.65 -3.00 -0.85
CA GLY A 124 1.70 -4.03 -0.82
C GLY A 124 1.78 -4.81 -2.13
N LEU A 125 0.64 -5.25 -2.68
CA LEU A 125 0.58 -5.97 -3.96
C LEU A 125 1.07 -5.11 -5.13
N LEU A 126 0.70 -3.84 -5.19
CA LEU A 126 1.18 -2.91 -6.22
C LEU A 126 2.70 -2.71 -6.13
N ALA A 127 3.24 -2.60 -4.91
CA ALA A 127 4.68 -2.55 -4.71
C ALA A 127 5.37 -3.83 -5.25
N ILE A 128 4.82 -5.02 -4.97
CA ILE A 128 5.33 -6.27 -5.53
C ILE A 128 5.24 -6.29 -7.06
N GLN A 129 4.14 -5.79 -7.65
CA GLN A 129 3.99 -5.72 -9.11
C GLN A 129 5.07 -4.84 -9.75
N ILE A 130 5.36 -3.69 -9.17
CA ILE A 130 6.41 -2.78 -9.65
C ILE A 130 7.80 -3.47 -9.55
N LEU A 131 8.09 -4.13 -8.44
CA LEU A 131 9.36 -4.85 -8.25
C LEU A 131 9.49 -6.03 -9.22
N ALA A 132 8.40 -6.71 -9.54
CA ALA A 132 8.36 -7.86 -10.42
C ALA A 132 8.71 -7.53 -11.89
N LEU A 133 8.61 -6.26 -12.31
CA LEU A 133 9.05 -5.83 -13.65
C LEU A 133 10.54 -6.15 -13.91
N ALA A 134 11.35 -6.17 -12.85
CA ALA A 134 12.78 -6.49 -12.91
C ALA A 134 13.15 -7.81 -12.20
N ASP A 135 12.17 -8.59 -11.73
CA ASP A 135 12.38 -9.83 -10.97
C ASP A 135 11.42 -10.94 -11.40
N LYS A 136 11.93 -11.85 -12.25
CA LYS A 136 11.18 -12.99 -12.76
C LYS A 136 10.70 -13.97 -11.68
N SER A 137 11.36 -14.03 -10.51
CA SER A 137 10.93 -14.84 -9.38
C SER A 137 9.67 -14.26 -8.74
N LEU A 138 9.63 -12.93 -8.56
CA LEU A 138 8.44 -12.23 -8.07
C LEU A 138 7.27 -12.33 -9.06
N GLU A 139 7.54 -12.22 -10.36
CA GLU A 139 6.51 -12.40 -11.39
C GLU A 139 5.84 -13.77 -11.28
N LYS A 140 6.61 -14.86 -11.16
CA LYS A 140 6.09 -16.22 -10.96
C LYS A 140 5.23 -16.33 -9.69
N LYS A 141 5.67 -15.73 -8.58
CA LYS A 141 4.88 -15.69 -7.33
C LYS A 141 3.55 -14.95 -7.51
N LEU A 142 3.54 -13.82 -8.23
CA LEU A 142 2.31 -13.07 -8.53
C LEU A 142 1.33 -13.88 -9.39
N VAL A 143 1.82 -14.59 -10.40
CA VAL A 143 0.99 -15.49 -11.23
C VAL A 143 0.34 -16.57 -10.36
N ALA A 144 1.12 -17.21 -9.49
CA ALA A 144 0.60 -18.22 -8.55
C ALA A 144 -0.44 -17.63 -7.58
N TYR A 145 -0.17 -16.43 -7.05
CA TYR A 145 -1.09 -15.71 -6.17
C TYR A 145 -2.43 -15.43 -6.87
N LYS A 146 -2.42 -14.89 -8.10
CA LYS A 146 -3.65 -14.63 -8.87
C LYS A 146 -4.41 -15.90 -9.18
N LYS A 147 -3.72 -17.00 -9.53
CA LYS A 147 -4.35 -18.31 -9.75
C LYS A 147 -5.05 -18.82 -8.48
N LYS A 148 -4.41 -18.65 -7.30
CA LYS A 148 -5.02 -19.01 -6.01
C LYS A 148 -6.31 -18.24 -5.77
N LEU A 149 -6.31 -16.91 -5.93
CA LEU A 149 -7.51 -16.07 -5.80
C LEU A 149 -8.65 -16.53 -6.71
N GLY A 150 -8.35 -16.82 -7.98
CA GLY A 150 -9.34 -17.33 -8.93
C GLY A 150 -9.94 -18.67 -8.50
N ASN A 151 -9.11 -19.58 -7.98
CA ASN A 151 -9.57 -20.88 -7.48
C ASN A 151 -10.45 -20.74 -6.23
N GLU A 152 -10.13 -19.85 -5.32
CA GLU A 152 -10.96 -19.57 -4.13
C GLU A 152 -12.39 -19.12 -4.54
N ILE A 153 -12.50 -18.26 -5.55
CA ILE A 153 -13.81 -17.83 -6.06
C ILE A 153 -14.55 -18.99 -6.73
N LYS A 154 -13.87 -19.83 -7.52
CA LYS A 154 -14.48 -21.03 -8.14
C LYS A 154 -15.05 -21.98 -7.08
N ILE A 155 -14.31 -22.23 -5.99
CA ILE A 155 -14.74 -23.06 -4.86
C ILE A 155 -15.99 -22.47 -4.20
N LYS A 156 -15.98 -21.16 -3.92
CA LYS A 156 -17.14 -20.45 -3.34
C LYS A 156 -18.36 -20.55 -4.26
N GLY A 157 -18.19 -20.34 -5.56
CA GLY A 157 -19.26 -20.44 -6.54
C GLY A 157 -19.84 -21.86 -6.64
N ALA A 158 -18.98 -22.87 -6.69
CA ALA A 158 -19.41 -24.27 -6.69
C ALA A 158 -20.19 -24.65 -5.42
N LYS A 159 -19.71 -24.19 -4.25
CA LYS A 159 -20.41 -24.40 -2.98
C LYS A 159 -21.78 -23.73 -2.96
N LEU A 160 -21.87 -22.46 -3.39
CA LEU A 160 -23.14 -21.73 -3.47
C LEU A 160 -24.14 -22.47 -4.37
N LYS A 161 -23.69 -22.92 -5.55
CA LYS A 161 -24.51 -23.69 -6.49
C LYS A 161 -25.00 -25.01 -5.89
N LYS A 162 -24.14 -25.71 -5.14
CA LYS A 162 -24.46 -27.01 -4.53
C LYS A 162 -25.49 -26.92 -3.40
N ILE A 163 -25.35 -25.93 -2.49
CA ILE A 163 -26.19 -25.86 -1.28
C ILE A 163 -27.29 -24.83 -1.35
N GLY A 164 -27.34 -24.00 -2.39
CA GLY A 164 -28.31 -22.91 -2.57
C GLY A 164 -28.06 -21.70 -1.66
N TYR A 165 -28.58 -20.52 -2.05
CA TYR A 165 -28.31 -19.26 -1.34
C TYR A 165 -28.86 -19.24 0.09
N LYS A 166 -30.04 -19.85 0.33
CA LYS A 166 -30.66 -19.87 1.69
C LYS A 166 -29.73 -20.53 2.70
N LYS A 167 -29.20 -21.72 2.38
CA LYS A 167 -28.26 -22.43 3.25
C LYS A 167 -26.88 -21.79 3.30
N TYR A 168 -26.48 -21.10 2.23
CA TYR A 168 -25.19 -20.40 2.17
C TYR A 168 -25.14 -19.18 3.10
N LEU A 169 -26.27 -18.46 3.31
CA LEU A 169 -26.37 -17.31 4.19
C LEU A 169 -26.50 -17.66 5.68
N GLN A 170 -26.81 -18.91 6.03
CA GLN A 170 -26.94 -19.40 7.41
C GLN A 170 -25.60 -19.73 8.09
N LYS A 171 -24.48 -19.17 7.57
CA LYS A 171 -23.13 -19.39 8.08
C LYS A 171 -22.66 -18.32 9.03
#